data_ba845d7948a000d646a7a6b7113134b3
#
_entry.id   ba845d7948a000d646a7a6b7113134b3
#
_cell.length_a   1.000
_cell.length_b   1.000
_cell.length_c   1.000
_cell.angle_alpha   90.00
_cell.angle_beta   90.00
_cell.angle_gamma   90.00
#
_symmetry.space_group_name_H-M   'P 1'
#
loop_
_entity.id
_entity.type
_entity.pdbx_description
1 polymer ?
#
loop_
_entity_poly.entity_id
_entity_poly.type
_entity_poly.pdbx_seq_one_letter_code
_entity_poly.pdbx_strand_id
1 'polypeptide(L)'
;MLNIGCHLSSAKGYLHMGEEALALGANTFQFFTRNPRGGRAKAIDTEDIRALLALMRENSFAPLLAHAPYTLNACSADSKIRDFARMVMTEDLQLLELLPGTRYNFHPGSHVKQGAEQGIIMIAELLNEILRPQQQTMVLLETMAGKGSEVGRNFTELRSIIDRVELQGKLGVCLDTCNVFDGGYDIVNDLENVLEEFDKIIGLKRLLAVHINDSLNILGSHKDRHAKIGQGNIGLEALSAVTNHPQLKDLPFYLETPNELPGYKVEIALLRSLYKW
;
A
#
# COMPACT_ATOMS: atom_id res chain seq x y z
N MET A 1 -14.64 11.48 9.96
CA MET A 1 -14.46 10.08 10.45
C MET A 1 -13.20 9.51 9.82
N LEU A 2 -12.35 8.79 10.58
CA LEU A 2 -11.12 8.17 10.08
C LEU A 2 -11.43 7.10 9.00
N ASN A 3 -10.81 7.22 7.83
CA ASN A 3 -10.87 6.21 6.78
C ASN A 3 -9.86 5.10 7.11
N ILE A 4 -10.33 4.00 7.69
CA ILE A 4 -9.45 2.94 8.17
C ILE A 4 -10.04 1.56 7.88
N GLY A 5 -9.16 0.63 7.54
CA GLY A 5 -9.46 -0.78 7.37
C GLY A 5 -8.23 -1.65 7.59
N CYS A 6 -8.33 -2.91 7.21
CA CYS A 6 -7.24 -3.86 7.35
C CYS A 6 -7.15 -4.76 6.11
N HIS A 7 -6.13 -5.62 6.08
CA HIS A 7 -5.99 -6.63 5.03
C HIS A 7 -7.00 -7.77 5.22
N LEU A 8 -7.86 -7.99 4.21
CA LEU A 8 -8.90 -9.01 4.21
C LEU A 8 -8.64 -10.09 3.14
N SER A 9 -9.19 -11.26 3.38
CA SER A 9 -9.05 -12.38 2.44
C SER A 9 -10.15 -12.36 1.38
N SER A 10 -9.74 -12.34 0.10
CA SER A 10 -10.66 -12.43 -1.04
C SER A 10 -11.20 -13.86 -1.29
N ALA A 11 -10.87 -14.84 -0.45
CA ALA A 11 -11.22 -16.24 -0.68
C ALA A 11 -12.73 -16.49 -0.77
N LYS A 12 -13.55 -15.74 -0.01
CA LYS A 12 -15.01 -15.87 0.04
C LYS A 12 -15.77 -14.92 -0.89
N GLY A 13 -15.07 -14.11 -1.67
CA GLY A 13 -15.64 -13.14 -2.61
C GLY A 13 -15.51 -11.69 -2.17
N TYR A 14 -15.89 -10.79 -3.09
CA TYR A 14 -15.73 -9.36 -2.92
C TYR A 14 -16.76 -8.76 -1.96
N LEU A 15 -18.04 -9.12 -2.11
CA LEU A 15 -19.11 -8.68 -1.19
C LEU A 15 -18.79 -9.08 0.24
N HIS A 16 -18.33 -10.33 0.44
CA HIS A 16 -17.97 -10.82 1.78
C HIS A 16 -16.88 -9.97 2.44
N MET A 17 -15.87 -9.51 1.69
CA MET A 17 -14.85 -8.58 2.24
C MET A 17 -15.49 -7.27 2.71
N GLY A 18 -16.44 -6.73 1.95
CA GLY A 18 -17.16 -5.50 2.34
C GLY A 18 -17.98 -5.69 3.62
N GLU A 19 -18.72 -6.80 3.73
CA GLU A 19 -19.49 -7.15 4.93
C GLU A 19 -18.58 -7.38 6.15
N GLU A 20 -17.45 -8.07 5.94
CA GLU A 20 -16.44 -8.31 6.97
C GLU A 20 -15.80 -6.99 7.45
N ALA A 21 -15.46 -6.07 6.53
CA ALA A 21 -14.98 -4.75 6.86
C ALA A 21 -15.98 -3.99 7.76
N LEU A 22 -17.26 -3.96 7.40
CA LEU A 22 -18.30 -3.32 8.21
C LEU A 22 -18.43 -3.96 9.61
N ALA A 23 -18.36 -5.29 9.70
CA ALA A 23 -18.42 -6.01 10.98
C ALA A 23 -17.22 -5.69 11.90
N LEU A 24 -16.07 -5.32 11.30
CA LEU A 24 -14.88 -4.85 12.01
C LEU A 24 -14.95 -3.36 12.40
N GLY A 25 -15.95 -2.64 11.92
CA GLY A 25 -16.04 -1.18 12.07
C GLY A 25 -15.15 -0.42 11.11
N ALA A 26 -14.70 -1.04 10.02
CA ALA A 26 -13.92 -0.41 8.95
C ALA A 26 -14.82 0.25 7.91
N ASN A 27 -14.28 1.21 7.15
CA ASN A 27 -14.91 1.85 6.00
C ASN A 27 -14.00 1.85 4.77
N THR A 28 -13.00 1.01 4.77
CA THR A 28 -12.14 0.61 3.66
C THR A 28 -11.49 -0.73 3.99
N PHE A 29 -10.79 -1.34 3.03
CA PHE A 29 -9.95 -2.51 3.27
C PHE A 29 -8.92 -2.67 2.17
N GLN A 30 -7.90 -3.49 2.48
CA GLN A 30 -6.90 -3.97 1.53
C GLN A 30 -7.13 -5.46 1.26
N PHE A 31 -6.74 -5.91 0.08
CA PHE A 31 -6.81 -7.33 -0.28
C PHE A 31 -5.75 -7.69 -1.33
N PHE A 32 -5.34 -8.96 -1.38
CA PHE A 32 -4.58 -9.47 -2.51
C PHE A 32 -5.50 -9.81 -3.69
N THR A 33 -5.11 -9.39 -4.89
CA THR A 33 -5.82 -9.71 -6.14
C THR A 33 -5.83 -11.21 -6.44
N ARG A 34 -4.82 -11.93 -5.92
CA ARG A 34 -4.59 -13.37 -6.07
C ARG A 34 -3.85 -13.93 -4.86
N ASN A 35 -3.65 -15.25 -4.83
CA ASN A 35 -2.80 -15.85 -3.79
C ASN A 35 -1.41 -15.18 -3.80
N PRO A 36 -0.96 -14.57 -2.67
CA PRO A 36 0.30 -13.83 -2.60
C PRO A 36 1.55 -14.70 -2.83
N ARG A 37 1.44 -16.01 -2.78
CA ARG A 37 2.54 -16.95 -3.10
C ARG A 37 2.58 -17.34 -4.58
N GLY A 38 1.94 -16.56 -5.47
CA GLY A 38 1.95 -16.79 -6.91
C GLY A 38 0.91 -17.83 -7.33
N GLY A 39 -0.31 -17.44 -7.44
CA GLY A 39 -1.37 -18.29 -7.94
C GLY A 39 -2.03 -17.69 -9.17
N ARG A 40 -2.81 -18.51 -9.85
CA ARG A 40 -3.69 -18.07 -10.92
C ARG A 40 -4.71 -17.08 -10.34
N ALA A 41 -5.01 -16.02 -11.07
CA ALA A 41 -6.10 -15.12 -10.71
C ALA A 41 -7.41 -15.94 -10.58
N LYS A 42 -8.21 -15.61 -9.57
CA LYS A 42 -9.54 -16.21 -9.39
C LYS A 42 -10.46 -15.73 -10.53
N ALA A 43 -11.37 -16.59 -10.97
CA ALA A 43 -12.40 -16.17 -11.91
C ALA A 43 -13.19 -14.98 -11.34
N ILE A 44 -13.45 -13.99 -12.16
CA ILE A 44 -14.17 -12.79 -11.75
C ILE A 44 -15.67 -13.11 -11.73
N ASP A 45 -16.31 -12.86 -10.60
CA ASP A 45 -17.76 -12.82 -10.46
C ASP A 45 -18.23 -11.36 -10.51
N THR A 46 -18.82 -10.97 -11.63
CA THR A 46 -19.27 -9.59 -11.84
C THR A 46 -20.47 -9.22 -10.98
N GLU A 47 -21.32 -10.17 -10.57
CA GLU A 47 -22.43 -9.91 -9.68
C GLU A 47 -21.95 -9.65 -8.26
N ASP A 48 -20.97 -10.43 -7.79
CA ASP A 48 -20.32 -10.23 -6.50
C ASP A 48 -19.64 -8.85 -6.41
N ILE A 49 -18.94 -8.44 -7.50
CA ILE A 49 -18.36 -7.09 -7.60
C ILE A 49 -19.44 -6.00 -7.56
N ARG A 50 -20.54 -6.15 -8.30
CA ARG A 50 -21.64 -5.18 -8.28
C ARG A 50 -22.26 -5.05 -6.90
N ALA A 51 -22.45 -6.16 -6.19
CA ALA A 51 -22.95 -6.17 -4.83
C ALA A 51 -22.00 -5.45 -3.87
N LEU A 52 -20.67 -5.67 -3.96
CA LEU A 52 -19.69 -4.90 -3.20
C LEU A 52 -19.80 -3.42 -3.50
N LEU A 53 -19.85 -3.01 -4.77
CA LEU A 53 -19.93 -1.59 -5.16
C LEU A 53 -21.21 -0.91 -4.64
N ALA A 54 -22.32 -1.65 -4.56
CA ALA A 54 -23.55 -1.14 -3.94
C ALA A 54 -23.37 -0.92 -2.44
N LEU A 55 -22.86 -1.92 -1.72
CA LEU A 55 -22.55 -1.86 -0.30
C LEU A 55 -21.59 -0.70 0.03
N MET A 56 -20.56 -0.49 -0.77
CA MET A 56 -19.59 0.59 -0.59
C MET A 56 -20.26 1.98 -0.70
N ARG A 57 -21.13 2.16 -1.71
CA ARG A 57 -21.88 3.43 -1.87
C ARG A 57 -22.80 3.71 -0.70
N GLU A 58 -23.54 2.71 -0.26
CA GLU A 58 -24.50 2.81 0.87
C GLU A 58 -23.81 3.14 2.19
N ASN A 59 -22.57 2.70 2.37
CA ASN A 59 -21.82 2.85 3.62
C ASN A 59 -20.65 3.85 3.52
N SER A 60 -20.59 4.67 2.45
CA SER A 60 -19.57 5.71 2.27
C SER A 60 -18.13 5.19 2.43
N PHE A 61 -17.82 4.08 1.79
CA PHE A 61 -16.47 3.53 1.82
C PHE A 61 -15.46 4.49 1.19
N ALA A 62 -14.31 4.61 1.82
CA ALA A 62 -13.13 5.20 1.22
C ALA A 62 -12.54 4.26 0.15
N PRO A 63 -11.63 4.76 -0.73
CA PRO A 63 -10.99 3.93 -1.73
C PRO A 63 -10.44 2.62 -1.16
N LEU A 64 -10.62 1.51 -1.88
CA LEU A 64 -10.00 0.24 -1.55
C LEU A 64 -8.54 0.22 -2.02
N LEU A 65 -7.74 -0.68 -1.45
CA LEU A 65 -6.37 -0.94 -1.85
C LEU A 65 -6.21 -2.41 -2.26
N ALA A 66 -5.96 -2.64 -3.54
CA ALA A 66 -5.53 -3.95 -4.00
C ALA A 66 -4.00 -4.03 -3.90
N HIS A 67 -3.48 -5.05 -3.25
CA HIS A 67 -2.05 -5.25 -3.10
C HIS A 67 -1.55 -6.33 -4.07
N ALA A 68 -0.47 -6.04 -4.77
CA ALA A 68 0.24 -7.04 -5.57
C ALA A 68 0.79 -8.16 -4.66
N PRO A 69 0.92 -9.40 -5.16
CA PRO A 69 1.62 -10.43 -4.41
C PRO A 69 3.01 -9.96 -3.97
N TYR A 70 3.34 -10.07 -2.69
CA TYR A 70 4.65 -9.66 -2.16
C TYR A 70 5.84 -10.44 -2.73
N THR A 71 5.56 -11.53 -3.47
CA THR A 71 6.57 -12.31 -4.20
C THR A 71 6.95 -11.71 -5.55
N LEU A 72 6.25 -10.67 -6.03
CA LEU A 72 6.60 -9.98 -7.26
C LEU A 72 7.92 -9.25 -7.11
N ASN A 73 8.72 -9.28 -8.17
CA ASN A 73 9.95 -8.51 -8.25
C ASN A 73 10.15 -7.96 -9.67
N ALA A 74 9.72 -6.72 -9.86
CA ALA A 74 9.78 -6.02 -11.13
C ALA A 74 11.22 -5.75 -11.62
N CYS A 75 12.20 -5.78 -10.73
CA CYS A 75 13.60 -5.50 -11.03
C CYS A 75 14.55 -6.68 -10.75
N SER A 76 14.04 -7.92 -10.75
CA SER A 76 14.87 -9.10 -10.62
C SER A 76 15.90 -9.22 -11.76
N ALA A 77 17.08 -9.75 -11.48
CA ALA A 77 18.07 -10.13 -12.50
C ALA A 77 17.53 -11.23 -13.45
N ASP A 78 16.67 -12.12 -12.94
CA ASP A 78 16.02 -13.17 -13.73
C ASP A 78 14.84 -12.60 -14.54
N SER A 79 14.95 -12.70 -15.88
CA SER A 79 13.91 -12.24 -16.80
C SER A 79 12.58 -12.97 -16.59
N LYS A 80 12.58 -14.24 -16.23
CA LYS A 80 11.36 -15.02 -15.98
C LYS A 80 10.56 -14.45 -14.80
N ILE A 81 11.26 -13.97 -13.77
CA ILE A 81 10.62 -13.32 -12.61
C ILE A 81 10.02 -11.98 -13.03
N ARG A 82 10.72 -11.19 -13.86
CA ARG A 82 10.19 -9.93 -14.39
C ARG A 82 9.00 -10.17 -15.33
N ASP A 83 9.05 -11.17 -16.20
CA ASP A 83 7.96 -11.54 -17.11
C ASP A 83 6.71 -11.96 -16.33
N PHE A 84 6.91 -12.70 -15.22
CA PHE A 84 5.84 -13.05 -14.30
C PHE A 84 5.24 -11.81 -13.63
N ALA A 85 6.07 -10.88 -13.16
CA ALA A 85 5.60 -9.63 -12.57
C ALA A 85 4.79 -8.81 -13.59
N ARG A 86 5.27 -8.69 -14.84
CA ARG A 86 4.57 -8.01 -15.93
C ARG A 86 3.19 -8.63 -16.19
N MET A 87 3.14 -9.95 -16.32
CA MET A 87 1.89 -10.68 -16.55
C MET A 87 0.90 -10.42 -15.42
N VAL A 88 1.32 -10.61 -14.17
CA VAL A 88 0.48 -10.46 -12.99
C VAL A 88 -0.07 -9.04 -12.87
N MET A 89 0.80 -8.03 -12.95
CA MET A 89 0.39 -6.63 -12.82
C MET A 89 -0.56 -6.21 -13.96
N THR A 90 -0.34 -6.71 -15.18
CA THR A 90 -1.25 -6.44 -16.31
C THR A 90 -2.64 -7.02 -16.05
N GLU A 91 -2.73 -8.28 -15.62
CA GLU A 91 -4.00 -8.92 -15.30
C GLU A 91 -4.72 -8.25 -14.12
N ASP A 92 -3.96 -7.88 -13.08
CA ASP A 92 -4.50 -7.19 -11.91
C ASP A 92 -5.08 -5.83 -12.26
N LEU A 93 -4.38 -5.03 -13.07
CA LEU A 93 -4.89 -3.74 -13.54
C LEU A 93 -6.16 -3.89 -14.38
N GLN A 94 -6.26 -4.93 -15.23
CA GLN A 94 -7.49 -5.21 -15.98
C GLN A 94 -8.65 -5.58 -15.06
N LEU A 95 -8.39 -6.38 -14.04
CA LEU A 95 -9.40 -6.72 -13.02
C LEU A 95 -9.90 -5.47 -12.28
N LEU A 96 -8.98 -4.59 -11.89
CA LEU A 96 -9.31 -3.42 -11.07
C LEU A 96 -10.11 -2.35 -11.80
N GLU A 97 -10.11 -2.35 -13.14
CA GLU A 97 -11.04 -1.50 -13.91
C GLU A 97 -12.52 -1.88 -13.69
N LEU A 98 -12.81 -3.08 -13.17
CA LEU A 98 -14.15 -3.49 -12.74
C LEU A 98 -14.50 -3.00 -11.32
N LEU A 99 -13.51 -2.50 -10.57
CA LEU A 99 -13.63 -1.98 -9.20
C LEU A 99 -13.22 -0.50 -9.16
N PRO A 100 -14.00 0.40 -9.77
CA PRO A 100 -13.64 1.81 -9.92
C PRO A 100 -13.35 2.46 -8.56
N GLY A 101 -12.28 3.28 -8.51
CA GLY A 101 -11.82 3.94 -7.29
C GLY A 101 -10.86 3.10 -6.44
N THR A 102 -10.69 1.80 -6.73
CA THR A 102 -9.65 0.97 -6.10
C THR A 102 -8.27 1.37 -6.61
N ARG A 103 -7.29 1.42 -5.71
CA ARG A 103 -5.88 1.68 -6.02
C ARG A 103 -5.10 0.38 -6.02
N TYR A 104 -4.02 0.31 -6.78
CA TYR A 104 -3.16 -0.87 -6.86
C TYR A 104 -1.80 -0.56 -6.27
N ASN A 105 -1.45 -1.19 -5.16
CA ASN A 105 -0.18 -1.03 -4.46
C ASN A 105 0.77 -2.18 -4.76
N PHE A 106 2.07 -1.89 -4.88
CA PHE A 106 3.09 -2.93 -5.04
C PHE A 106 4.42 -2.51 -4.45
N HIS A 107 5.19 -3.49 -3.96
CA HIS A 107 6.59 -3.31 -3.58
C HIS A 107 7.41 -3.10 -4.86
N PRO A 108 8.21 -2.03 -4.99
CA PRO A 108 9.04 -1.80 -6.17
C PRO A 108 9.93 -2.99 -6.53
N GLY A 109 10.43 -3.73 -5.54
CA GLY A 109 11.18 -4.95 -5.71
C GLY A 109 12.61 -4.88 -5.18
N SER A 110 13.41 -5.87 -5.57
CA SER A 110 14.79 -6.02 -5.13
C SER A 110 15.72 -6.17 -6.34
N HIS A 111 16.74 -5.32 -6.43
CA HIS A 111 17.69 -5.30 -7.58
C HIS A 111 18.69 -6.45 -7.58
N VAL A 112 18.79 -7.23 -6.51
CA VAL A 112 19.62 -8.44 -6.39
C VAL A 112 21.01 -8.27 -7.01
N LYS A 113 21.85 -7.40 -6.41
CA LYS A 113 23.24 -7.09 -6.82
C LYS A 113 23.43 -6.33 -8.15
N GLN A 114 22.37 -5.96 -8.88
CA GLN A 114 22.48 -5.17 -10.10
C GLN A 114 22.69 -3.67 -9.85
N GLY A 115 22.46 -3.21 -8.61
CA GLY A 115 22.49 -1.81 -8.22
C GLY A 115 21.10 -1.15 -8.27
N ALA A 116 20.86 -0.20 -7.38
CA ALA A 116 19.57 0.47 -7.25
C ALA A 116 19.16 1.21 -8.53
N GLU A 117 20.10 1.87 -9.23
CA GLU A 117 19.83 2.57 -10.49
C GLU A 117 19.29 1.61 -11.57
N GLN A 118 19.90 0.43 -11.74
CA GLN A 118 19.40 -0.57 -12.67
C GLN A 118 18.02 -1.08 -12.27
N GLY A 119 17.77 -1.25 -10.96
CA GLY A 119 16.45 -1.62 -10.44
C GLY A 119 15.38 -0.58 -10.75
N ILE A 120 15.70 0.70 -10.56
CA ILE A 120 14.82 1.85 -10.88
C ILE A 120 14.46 1.85 -12.38
N ILE A 121 15.45 1.67 -13.26
CA ILE A 121 15.24 1.61 -14.71
C ILE A 121 14.27 0.48 -15.06
N MET A 122 14.51 -0.74 -14.56
CA MET A 122 13.67 -1.90 -14.87
C MET A 122 12.23 -1.75 -14.38
N ILE A 123 12.02 -1.15 -13.19
CA ILE A 123 10.69 -0.89 -12.66
C ILE A 123 9.95 0.13 -13.56
N ALA A 124 10.63 1.20 -13.95
CA ALA A 124 10.04 2.21 -14.82
C ALA A 124 9.72 1.67 -16.22
N GLU A 125 10.58 0.84 -16.80
CA GLU A 125 10.32 0.14 -18.08
C GLU A 125 9.08 -0.73 -17.98
N LEU A 126 8.95 -1.55 -16.93
CA LEU A 126 7.76 -2.37 -16.72
C LEU A 126 6.51 -1.51 -16.61
N LEU A 127 6.54 -0.42 -15.84
CA LEU A 127 5.40 0.48 -15.70
C LEU A 127 5.03 1.14 -17.03
N ASN A 128 6.01 1.55 -17.84
CA ASN A 128 5.76 2.10 -19.19
C ASN A 128 5.13 1.08 -20.14
N GLU A 129 5.44 -0.20 -19.98
CA GLU A 129 4.83 -1.26 -20.79
C GLU A 129 3.38 -1.56 -20.39
N ILE A 130 3.05 -1.53 -19.09
CA ILE A 130 1.74 -1.99 -18.59
C ILE A 130 0.70 -0.89 -18.41
N LEU A 131 1.11 0.35 -18.12
CA LEU A 131 0.18 1.46 -17.92
C LEU A 131 -0.52 1.86 -19.23
N ARG A 132 -1.75 2.30 -19.10
CA ARG A 132 -2.58 2.74 -20.25
C ARG A 132 -3.16 4.12 -19.98
N PRO A 133 -3.23 5.02 -21.00
CA PRO A 133 -3.78 6.37 -20.83
C PRO A 133 -5.22 6.39 -20.30
N GLN A 134 -6.06 5.47 -20.75
CA GLN A 134 -7.48 5.35 -20.41
C GLN A 134 -7.72 4.65 -19.05
N GLN A 135 -6.70 4.02 -18.46
CA GLN A 135 -6.80 3.35 -17.17
C GLN A 135 -7.27 4.31 -16.08
N GLN A 136 -8.20 3.87 -15.23
CA GLN A 136 -8.67 4.65 -14.09
C GLN A 136 -7.93 4.29 -12.80
N THR A 137 -7.48 3.05 -12.67
CA THR A 137 -6.75 2.56 -11.50
C THR A 137 -5.42 3.28 -11.32
N MET A 138 -5.22 3.92 -10.17
CA MET A 138 -3.93 4.48 -9.76
C MET A 138 -3.01 3.38 -9.25
N VAL A 139 -1.76 3.40 -9.70
CA VAL A 139 -0.73 2.45 -9.25
C VAL A 139 0.15 3.14 -8.20
N LEU A 140 0.31 2.52 -7.04
CA LEU A 140 1.07 3.07 -5.92
C LEU A 140 2.38 2.32 -5.75
N LEU A 141 3.46 3.08 -5.66
CA LEU A 141 4.76 2.61 -5.21
C LEU A 141 4.77 2.62 -3.68
N GLU A 142 5.05 1.50 -3.06
CA GLU A 142 5.19 1.46 -1.61
C GLU A 142 6.55 1.94 -1.16
N THR A 143 6.59 2.67 -0.03
CA THR A 143 7.85 2.99 0.65
C THR A 143 8.42 1.72 1.28
N MET A 144 9.71 1.46 1.09
CA MET A 144 10.39 0.24 1.54
C MET A 144 11.39 0.53 2.66
N ALA A 145 11.59 -0.44 3.55
CA ALA A 145 12.55 -0.33 4.66
C ALA A 145 14.03 -0.33 4.22
N GLY A 146 14.31 -0.72 2.98
CA GLY A 146 15.69 -0.85 2.49
C GLY A 146 16.37 -2.15 2.91
N LYS A 147 15.59 -3.21 3.14
CA LYS A 147 16.11 -4.53 3.51
C LYS A 147 16.88 -5.14 2.35
N GLY A 148 18.15 -5.40 2.57
CA GLY A 148 19.03 -6.02 1.57
C GLY A 148 19.19 -5.16 0.32
N SER A 149 18.58 -5.52 -0.79
CA SER A 149 18.66 -4.84 -2.08
C SER A 149 17.33 -4.28 -2.56
N GLU A 150 16.42 -3.97 -1.66
CA GLU A 150 15.14 -3.33 -1.97
C GLU A 150 15.35 -1.97 -2.63
N VAL A 151 14.47 -1.68 -3.60
CA VAL A 151 14.34 -0.37 -4.28
C VAL A 151 13.14 0.34 -3.69
N GLY A 152 13.21 1.68 -3.58
CA GLY A 152 12.15 2.48 -2.95
C GLY A 152 12.39 2.70 -1.44
N ARG A 153 13.61 2.47 -0.98
CA ARG A 153 14.03 2.64 0.42
C ARG A 153 14.10 4.09 0.91
N ASN A 154 13.99 5.03 -0.01
CA ASN A 154 13.93 6.46 0.27
C ASN A 154 13.10 7.19 -0.78
N PHE A 155 12.69 8.40 -0.47
CA PHE A 155 11.82 9.19 -1.34
C PHE A 155 12.49 9.54 -2.69
N THR A 156 13.81 9.67 -2.74
CA THR A 156 14.56 9.94 -3.97
C THR A 156 14.51 8.78 -4.95
N GLU A 157 14.61 7.53 -4.47
CA GLU A 157 14.48 6.36 -5.34
C GLU A 157 13.06 6.24 -5.92
N LEU A 158 12.01 6.46 -5.09
CA LEU A 158 10.62 6.49 -5.56
C LEU A 158 10.40 7.60 -6.59
N ARG A 159 10.92 8.80 -6.34
CA ARG A 159 10.88 9.91 -7.28
C ARG A 159 11.58 9.55 -8.59
N SER A 160 12.73 8.90 -8.51
CA SER A 160 13.50 8.49 -9.69
C SER A 160 12.75 7.48 -10.56
N ILE A 161 11.96 6.59 -9.96
CA ILE A 161 11.05 5.70 -10.71
C ILE A 161 9.96 6.54 -11.41
N ILE A 162 9.27 7.41 -10.65
CA ILE A 162 8.18 8.23 -11.17
C ILE A 162 8.63 9.07 -12.36
N ASP A 163 9.81 9.69 -12.27
CA ASP A 163 10.33 10.58 -13.33
C ASP A 163 10.64 9.85 -14.64
N ARG A 164 10.88 8.54 -14.60
CA ARG A 164 11.14 7.70 -15.79
C ARG A 164 9.89 7.10 -16.41
N VAL A 165 8.73 7.29 -15.78
CA VAL A 165 7.45 6.78 -16.29
C VAL A 165 6.73 7.85 -17.10
N GLU A 166 6.33 7.51 -18.35
CA GLU A 166 5.66 8.43 -19.26
C GLU A 166 4.28 8.86 -18.72
N LEU A 167 3.51 7.93 -18.17
CA LEU A 167 2.19 8.16 -17.59
C LEU A 167 2.26 8.44 -16.10
N GLN A 168 3.10 9.39 -15.69
CA GLN A 168 3.31 9.76 -14.27
C GLN A 168 2.01 10.12 -13.53
N GLY A 169 1.01 10.62 -14.25
CA GLY A 169 -0.31 10.92 -13.68
C GLY A 169 -1.09 9.70 -13.21
N LYS A 170 -0.65 8.48 -13.56
CA LYS A 170 -1.22 7.21 -13.09
C LYS A 170 -0.50 6.64 -11.87
N LEU A 171 0.55 7.33 -11.38
CA LEU A 171 1.35 6.89 -10.24
C LEU A 171 1.09 7.72 -8.99
N GLY A 172 1.04 7.04 -7.87
CA GLY A 172 1.06 7.58 -6.53
C GLY A 172 2.01 6.81 -5.63
N VAL A 173 1.94 7.08 -4.34
CA VAL A 173 2.74 6.43 -3.30
C VAL A 173 1.82 5.93 -2.20
N CYS A 174 2.13 4.76 -1.66
CA CYS A 174 1.66 4.25 -0.40
C CYS A 174 2.78 4.39 0.63
N LEU A 175 2.55 5.16 1.69
CA LEU A 175 3.51 5.30 2.78
C LEU A 175 3.22 4.24 3.83
N ASP A 176 4.17 3.34 4.08
CA ASP A 176 4.11 2.42 5.22
C ASP A 176 4.89 2.99 6.40
N THR A 177 4.23 3.16 7.55
CA THR A 177 4.83 3.77 8.74
C THR A 177 5.96 2.92 9.32
N CYS A 178 5.85 1.58 9.28
CA CYS A 178 6.92 0.68 9.70
C CYS A 178 8.12 0.79 8.75
N ASN A 179 7.87 0.76 7.43
CA ASN A 179 8.94 0.80 6.44
C ASN A 179 9.72 2.12 6.44
N VAL A 180 9.04 3.26 6.53
CA VAL A 180 9.75 4.55 6.60
C VAL A 180 10.54 4.67 7.89
N PHE A 181 9.99 4.22 9.04
CA PHE A 181 10.70 4.22 10.32
C PHE A 181 11.93 3.30 10.29
N ASP A 182 11.75 2.06 9.83
CA ASP A 182 12.86 1.13 9.65
C ASP A 182 13.86 1.62 8.59
N GLY A 183 13.42 2.41 7.61
CA GLY A 183 14.23 3.07 6.59
C GLY A 183 15.03 4.28 7.08
N GLY A 184 14.76 4.77 8.31
CA GLY A 184 15.50 5.85 8.95
C GLY A 184 14.76 7.20 8.99
N TYR A 185 13.50 7.27 8.58
CA TYR A 185 12.66 8.47 8.73
C TYR A 185 12.01 8.49 10.11
N ASP A 186 12.37 9.47 10.94
CA ASP A 186 11.91 9.58 12.34
C ASP A 186 10.49 10.16 12.44
N ILE A 187 9.50 9.35 12.12
CA ILE A 187 8.09 9.74 12.24
C ILE A 187 7.62 9.83 13.70
N VAL A 188 8.45 9.43 14.66
CA VAL A 188 8.14 9.50 16.10
C VAL A 188 8.41 10.89 16.65
N ASN A 189 9.59 11.43 16.36
CA ASN A 189 10.04 12.70 16.94
C ASN A 189 9.98 13.86 15.92
N ASP A 190 9.87 13.57 14.61
CA ASP A 190 10.06 14.57 13.55
C ASP A 190 9.14 14.35 12.34
N LEU A 191 7.88 13.98 12.59
CA LEU A 191 6.89 13.68 11.53
C LEU A 191 6.73 14.85 10.53
N GLU A 192 6.75 16.10 11.02
CA GLU A 192 6.58 17.29 10.17
C GLU A 192 7.70 17.38 9.12
N ASN A 193 8.96 17.27 9.52
CA ASN A 193 10.09 17.31 8.58
C ASN A 193 10.10 16.11 7.63
N VAL A 194 9.67 14.94 8.07
CA VAL A 194 9.51 13.77 7.18
C VAL A 194 8.48 14.06 6.09
N LEU A 195 7.35 14.67 6.43
CA LEU A 195 6.32 15.04 5.46
C LEU A 195 6.75 16.19 4.56
N GLU A 196 7.49 17.17 5.08
CA GLU A 196 8.09 18.25 4.28
C GLU A 196 9.10 17.70 3.27
N GLU A 197 9.96 16.75 3.68
CA GLU A 197 10.89 16.07 2.77
C GLU A 197 10.14 15.29 1.69
N PHE A 198 9.08 14.55 2.08
CA PHE A 198 8.21 13.85 1.13
C PHE A 198 7.60 14.82 0.12
N ASP A 199 7.04 15.93 0.59
CA ASP A 199 6.43 16.94 -0.29
C ASP A 199 7.44 17.55 -1.26
N LYS A 200 8.61 17.91 -0.77
CA LYS A 200 9.68 18.48 -1.58
C LYS A 200 10.18 17.54 -2.67
N ILE A 201 10.30 16.25 -2.38
CA ILE A 201 10.88 15.27 -3.31
C ILE A 201 9.82 14.67 -4.23
N ILE A 202 8.69 14.23 -3.68
CA ILE A 202 7.65 13.48 -4.41
C ILE A 202 6.42 14.35 -4.68
N GLY A 203 6.01 15.14 -3.69
CA GLY A 203 4.77 15.90 -3.65
C GLY A 203 3.66 15.18 -2.88
N LEU A 204 3.10 15.80 -1.84
CA LEU A 204 2.03 15.21 -1.01
C LEU A 204 0.77 14.83 -1.80
N LYS A 205 0.50 15.47 -2.93
CA LYS A 205 -0.60 15.10 -3.83
C LYS A 205 -0.48 13.68 -4.41
N ARG A 206 0.72 13.10 -4.38
CA ARG A 206 0.97 11.72 -4.81
C ARG A 206 0.83 10.71 -3.68
N LEU A 207 0.74 11.16 -2.42
CA LEU A 207 0.47 10.28 -1.29
C LEU A 207 -1.02 9.94 -1.29
N LEU A 208 -1.33 8.70 -1.62
CA LEU A 208 -2.72 8.28 -1.83
C LEU A 208 -3.20 7.22 -0.83
N ALA A 209 -2.28 6.56 -0.14
CA ALA A 209 -2.59 5.53 0.85
C ALA A 209 -1.54 5.53 1.95
N VAL A 210 -1.92 5.08 3.13
CA VAL A 210 -1.01 4.86 4.25
C VAL A 210 -1.23 3.45 4.81
N HIS A 211 -0.17 2.63 4.84
CA HIS A 211 -0.13 1.47 5.70
C HIS A 211 0.22 1.94 7.10
N ILE A 212 -0.70 1.75 8.03
CA ILE A 212 -0.54 2.17 9.42
C ILE A 212 -0.15 0.98 10.29
N ASN A 213 1.15 0.81 10.47
CA ASN A 213 1.76 -0.32 11.17
C ASN A 213 2.75 0.18 12.22
N ASP A 214 2.83 -0.49 13.37
CA ASP A 214 3.92 -0.27 14.31
C ASP A 214 5.13 -1.15 13.93
N SER A 215 6.32 -0.86 14.45
CA SER A 215 7.53 -1.62 14.13
C SER A 215 8.11 -2.33 15.36
N LEU A 216 8.46 -3.62 15.18
CA LEU A 216 9.24 -4.36 16.18
C LEU A 216 10.68 -3.87 16.30
N ASN A 217 11.16 -3.08 15.34
CA ASN A 217 12.54 -2.67 15.25
C ASN A 217 12.72 -1.21 15.68
N ILE A 218 13.98 -0.84 15.91
CA ILE A 218 14.38 0.55 16.16
C ILE A 218 14.54 1.31 14.83
N LEU A 219 14.49 2.62 14.91
CA LEU A 219 14.72 3.54 13.78
C LEU A 219 15.98 3.15 12.97
N GLY A 220 15.85 3.10 11.65
CA GLY A 220 16.95 2.83 10.74
C GLY A 220 17.46 1.37 10.74
N SER A 221 16.64 0.43 11.18
CA SER A 221 17.02 -0.99 11.27
C SER A 221 17.11 -1.73 9.93
N HIS A 222 16.41 -1.25 8.91
CA HIS A 222 16.27 -1.87 7.59
C HIS A 222 15.74 -3.31 7.62
N LYS A 223 14.68 -3.60 8.41
CA LYS A 223 14.22 -4.97 8.63
C LYS A 223 12.79 -5.27 8.18
N ASP A 224 11.88 -4.31 8.25
CA ASP A 224 10.46 -4.51 7.94
C ASP A 224 9.84 -5.66 8.76
N ARG A 225 9.40 -5.33 9.98
CA ARG A 225 8.72 -6.27 10.88
C ARG A 225 7.62 -5.53 11.63
N HIS A 226 6.39 -5.72 11.19
CA HIS A 226 5.22 -5.10 11.79
C HIS A 226 4.99 -5.59 13.22
N ALA A 227 4.66 -4.66 14.11
CA ALA A 227 4.11 -4.90 15.43
C ALA A 227 2.63 -4.51 15.44
N LYS A 228 1.90 -4.96 16.46
CA LYS A 228 0.55 -4.48 16.74
C LYS A 228 0.60 -3.02 17.16
N ILE A 229 -0.45 -2.28 16.85
CA ILE A 229 -0.55 -0.84 17.17
C ILE A 229 -0.26 -0.57 18.65
N GLY A 230 0.73 0.28 18.91
CA GLY A 230 1.18 0.66 20.24
C GLY A 230 2.01 -0.40 20.99
N GLN A 231 2.43 -1.48 20.31
CA GLN A 231 3.24 -2.55 20.90
C GLN A 231 4.65 -2.62 20.29
N GLY A 232 4.99 -1.69 19.43
CA GLY A 232 6.31 -1.56 18.81
C GLY A 232 7.07 -0.32 19.24
N ASN A 233 8.09 0.02 18.45
CA ASN A 233 8.99 1.13 18.74
C ASN A 233 8.53 2.48 18.14
N ILE A 234 7.52 2.49 17.25
CA ILE A 234 6.86 3.72 16.83
C ILE A 234 5.91 4.19 17.94
N GLY A 235 5.09 3.28 18.44
CA GLY A 235 4.20 3.53 19.57
C GLY A 235 2.90 4.23 19.20
N LEU A 236 1.91 4.11 20.09
CA LEU A 236 0.55 4.59 19.88
C LEU A 236 0.46 6.11 19.68
N GLU A 237 1.27 6.87 20.38
CA GLU A 237 1.24 8.34 20.34
C GLU A 237 1.65 8.84 18.96
N ALA A 238 2.76 8.33 18.41
CA ALA A 238 3.23 8.70 17.07
C ALA A 238 2.27 8.23 15.97
N LEU A 239 1.75 7.00 16.05
CA LEU A 239 0.75 6.51 15.07
C LEU A 239 -0.56 7.30 15.15
N SER A 240 -0.97 7.73 16.34
CA SER A 240 -2.10 8.66 16.50
C SER A 240 -1.80 10.03 15.90
N ALA A 241 -0.56 10.54 16.02
CA ALA A 241 -0.15 11.77 15.36
C ALA A 241 -0.24 11.66 13.84
N VAL A 242 0.21 10.54 13.25
CA VAL A 242 0.08 10.28 11.81
C VAL A 242 -1.39 10.32 11.36
N THR A 243 -2.29 9.61 12.03
CA THR A 243 -3.72 9.57 11.63
C THR A 243 -4.43 10.92 11.83
N ASN A 244 -3.93 11.76 12.72
CA ASN A 244 -4.49 13.09 13.03
C ASN A 244 -3.77 14.23 12.31
N HIS A 245 -2.74 13.95 11.51
CA HIS A 245 -2.01 15.00 10.81
C HIS A 245 -2.90 15.69 9.76
N PRO A 246 -2.96 17.02 9.70
CA PRO A 246 -3.87 17.75 8.80
C PRO A 246 -3.74 17.37 7.33
N GLN A 247 -2.54 17.05 6.87
CA GLN A 247 -2.25 16.66 5.48
C GLN A 247 -2.57 15.18 5.19
N LEU A 248 -2.73 14.33 6.22
CA LEU A 248 -2.94 12.89 6.08
C LEU A 248 -4.36 12.45 6.47
N LYS A 249 -5.07 13.22 7.29
CA LYS A 249 -6.34 12.84 7.92
C LYS A 249 -7.44 12.35 6.96
N ASP A 250 -7.43 12.79 5.72
CA ASP A 250 -8.43 12.41 4.72
C ASP A 250 -8.00 11.20 3.87
N LEU A 251 -6.77 10.72 4.05
CA LEU A 251 -6.27 9.53 3.36
C LEU A 251 -6.88 8.24 3.94
N PRO A 252 -6.98 7.18 3.15
CA PRO A 252 -7.30 5.86 3.67
C PRO A 252 -6.07 5.23 4.33
N PHE A 253 -6.29 4.64 5.51
CA PHE A 253 -5.31 3.92 6.30
C PHE A 253 -5.62 2.43 6.29
N TYR A 254 -4.60 1.58 6.13
CA TYR A 254 -4.73 0.13 6.07
C TYR A 254 -3.78 -0.52 7.06
N LEU A 255 -4.33 -1.41 7.91
CA LEU A 255 -3.58 -2.19 8.88
C LEU A 255 -3.07 -3.49 8.24
N GLU A 256 -1.80 -3.77 8.43
CA GLU A 256 -1.14 -5.03 8.09
C GLU A 256 -0.44 -5.66 9.31
N THR A 257 -0.87 -5.22 10.49
CA THR A 257 -0.34 -5.71 11.77
C THR A 257 -0.58 -7.22 11.92
N PRO A 258 0.25 -7.93 12.71
CA PRO A 258 0.13 -9.38 12.89
C PRO A 258 -1.08 -9.75 13.76
N ASN A 259 -2.27 -9.54 13.20
CA ASN A 259 -3.55 -9.78 13.85
C ASN A 259 -4.42 -10.76 13.05
N GLU A 260 -5.34 -11.40 13.78
CA GLU A 260 -6.57 -11.98 13.25
C GLU A 260 -7.70 -10.95 13.29
N LEU A 261 -8.85 -11.24 12.66
CA LEU A 261 -9.98 -10.30 12.54
C LEU A 261 -10.39 -9.65 13.88
N PRO A 262 -10.49 -10.38 15.02
CA PRO A 262 -10.81 -9.75 16.31
C PRO A 262 -9.78 -8.69 16.75
N GLY A 263 -8.50 -8.93 16.47
CA GLY A 263 -7.41 -7.97 16.76
C GLY A 263 -7.50 -6.73 15.90
N TYR A 264 -7.79 -6.86 14.61
CA TYR A 264 -8.03 -5.71 13.73
C TYR A 264 -9.21 -4.87 14.20
N LYS A 265 -10.30 -5.51 14.65
CA LYS A 265 -11.45 -4.79 15.23
C LYS A 265 -11.05 -3.90 16.41
N VAL A 266 -10.19 -4.42 17.29
CA VAL A 266 -9.68 -3.67 18.45
C VAL A 266 -8.80 -2.49 17.99
N GLU A 267 -7.89 -2.70 17.06
CA GLU A 267 -7.00 -1.65 16.58
C GLU A 267 -7.75 -0.56 15.80
N ILE A 268 -8.72 -0.92 14.96
CA ILE A 268 -9.60 0.04 14.26
C ILE A 268 -10.36 0.89 15.28
N ALA A 269 -10.97 0.26 16.29
CA ALA A 269 -11.70 0.97 17.35
C ALA A 269 -10.78 1.89 18.15
N LEU A 270 -9.56 1.44 18.46
CA LEU A 270 -8.55 2.21 19.17
C LEU A 270 -8.16 3.47 18.39
N LEU A 271 -7.73 3.34 17.12
CA LEU A 271 -7.34 4.48 16.30
C LEU A 271 -8.49 5.45 16.04
N ARG A 272 -9.73 4.95 15.86
CA ARG A 272 -10.93 5.79 15.76
C ARG A 272 -11.22 6.56 17.04
N SER A 273 -10.98 5.98 18.21
CA SER A 273 -11.20 6.68 19.49
C SER A 273 -10.22 7.83 19.72
N LEU A 274 -9.07 7.80 19.06
CA LEU A 274 -8.02 8.83 19.13
C LEU A 274 -8.12 9.85 18.00
N TYR A 275 -9.00 9.64 17.02
CA TYR A 275 -9.15 10.52 15.87
C TYR A 275 -9.96 11.78 16.24
N LYS A 276 -9.44 12.95 15.90
CA LYS A 276 -9.91 14.25 16.39
C LYS A 276 -10.79 15.04 15.40
N TRP A 277 -10.96 14.54 14.15
CA TRP A 277 -11.66 15.25 13.07
C TRP A 277 -13.07 14.71 12.78
#